data_719fced03e6b576d66f14b88c422461c
#
_entry.id   719fced03e6b576d66f14b88c422461c
#
_cell.length_a   1.000
_cell.length_b   1.000
_cell.length_c   1.000
_cell.angle_alpha   90.00
_cell.angle_beta   90.00
_cell.angle_gamma   90.00
#
_symmetry.space_group_name_H-M   'P 1'
#
loop_
_entity.id
_entity.type
_entity.pdbx_description
1 polymer ?
#
loop_
_entity_poly.entity_id
_entity_poly.type
_entity_poly.pdbx_seq_one_letter_code
_entity_poly.pdbx_strand_id
1 'polypeptide(L)' 'MGFNPSRLEPVDRIKALAAALISECEAIRDGGGKGAREAAIAITDAQKTSMMAVAAATADL' A
#
# COMPACT_ATOMS: atom_id res chain seq x y z
N MET A 1 30.46 -4.03 -5.76
CA MET A 1 29.12 -3.68 -5.38
C MET A 1 28.79 -4.23 -4.00
N GLY A 2 28.78 -3.38 -3.01
CA GLY A 2 28.53 -3.83 -1.66
C GLY A 2 27.07 -3.81 -1.24
N PHE A 3 26.29 -3.05 -1.95
CA PHE A 3 24.91 -2.87 -1.56
C PHE A 3 24.02 -3.98 -2.11
N ASN A 4 23.21 -4.55 -1.27
CA ASN A 4 22.28 -5.59 -1.67
C ASN A 4 20.85 -5.07 -1.57
N PRO A 5 20.24 -4.66 -2.68
CA PRO A 5 18.90 -4.11 -2.64
C PRO A 5 17.81 -5.13 -2.36
N SER A 6 18.14 -6.43 -2.37
CA SER A 6 17.12 -7.46 -2.23
C SER A 6 16.36 -7.35 -0.91
N ARG A 7 16.96 -6.78 0.13
CA ARG A 7 16.28 -6.57 1.41
C ARG A 7 15.26 -5.44 1.34
N LEU A 8 15.49 -4.45 0.47
CA LEU A 8 14.60 -3.30 0.34
C LEU A 8 13.62 -3.45 -0.81
N GLU A 9 13.89 -4.35 -1.75
CA GLU A 9 12.98 -4.55 -2.87
C GLU A 9 11.56 -4.90 -2.45
N PRO A 10 11.34 -5.81 -1.47
CA PRO A 10 9.98 -6.10 -1.04
C PRO A 10 9.28 -4.86 -0.48
N VAL A 11 10.01 -4.01 0.25
CA VAL A 11 9.45 -2.77 0.79
C VAL A 11 9.02 -1.86 -0.34
N ASP A 12 9.87 -1.69 -1.34
CA ASP A 12 9.56 -0.82 -2.48
C ASP A 12 8.36 -1.35 -3.25
N ARG A 13 8.27 -2.66 -3.47
CA ARG A 13 7.14 -3.26 -4.17
C ARG A 13 5.84 -3.09 -3.38
N ILE A 14 5.91 -3.30 -2.06
CA ILE A 14 4.74 -3.14 -1.19
C ILE A 14 4.23 -1.71 -1.27
N LYS A 15 5.14 -0.74 -1.17
CA LYS A 15 4.76 0.67 -1.22
C LYS A 15 4.15 1.02 -2.58
N ALA A 16 4.73 0.52 -3.67
CA ALA A 16 4.22 0.78 -5.00
C ALA A 16 2.84 0.18 -5.21
N LEU A 17 2.64 -1.07 -4.74
CA LEU A 17 1.35 -1.74 -4.87
C LEU A 17 0.29 -1.05 -4.01
N ALA A 18 0.66 -0.64 -2.79
CA ALA A 18 -0.27 0.06 -1.91
C ALA A 18 -0.66 1.41 -2.51
N ALA A 19 0.32 2.14 -3.05
CA ALA A 19 0.05 3.44 -3.68
C ALA A 19 -0.90 3.29 -4.87
N ALA A 20 -0.70 2.26 -5.69
CA ALA A 20 -1.56 2.01 -6.84
C ALA A 20 -2.98 1.66 -6.40
N LEU A 21 -3.11 0.80 -5.40
CA LEU A 21 -4.43 0.42 -4.86
C LEU A 21 -5.15 1.64 -4.29
N ILE A 22 -4.44 2.42 -3.49
CA ILE A 22 -5.01 3.61 -2.86
C ILE A 22 -5.44 4.62 -3.93
N SER A 23 -4.64 4.80 -4.98
CA SER A 23 -4.97 5.70 -6.07
C SER A 23 -6.28 5.28 -6.76
N GLU A 24 -6.47 3.98 -7.00
CA GLU A 24 -7.72 3.49 -7.58
C GLU A 24 -8.90 3.73 -6.65
N CYS A 25 -8.71 3.50 -5.36
CA CYS A 25 -9.77 3.73 -4.37
C CYS A 25 -10.12 5.20 -4.26
N GLU A 26 -9.12 6.08 -4.35
CA GLU A 26 -9.36 7.52 -4.33
C GLU A 26 -10.21 7.96 -5.52
N ALA A 27 -9.94 7.40 -6.69
CA ALA A 27 -10.73 7.71 -7.88
C ALA A 27 -12.19 7.30 -7.68
N ILE A 28 -12.43 6.14 -7.08
CA ILE A 28 -13.79 5.67 -6.80
C ILE A 28 -14.47 6.58 -5.78
N ARG A 29 -13.75 6.91 -4.70
CA ARG A 29 -14.30 7.78 -3.66
C ARG A 29 -14.67 9.15 -4.21
N ASP A 30 -13.78 9.73 -5.01
CA ASP A 30 -13.97 11.08 -5.52
C ASP A 30 -15.02 11.13 -6.62
N GLY A 31 -15.34 9.98 -7.20
CA GLY A 31 -16.44 9.88 -8.17
C GLY A 31 -17.81 10.05 -7.53
N GLY A 32 -17.93 9.93 -6.20
CA GLY A 32 -19.16 10.22 -5.48
C GLY A 32 -20.30 9.23 -5.70
N GLY A 33 -19.97 8.04 -6.19
CA GLY A 33 -20.98 7.01 -6.43
C GLY A 33 -21.28 6.20 -5.18
N LYS A 34 -22.01 5.09 -5.37
CA LYS A 34 -22.44 4.24 -4.27
C LYS A 34 -21.29 3.60 -3.51
N GLY A 35 -20.14 3.42 -4.16
CA GLY A 35 -18.98 2.79 -3.53
C GLY A 35 -18.05 3.76 -2.81
N ALA A 36 -18.38 5.05 -2.72
CA ALA A 36 -17.46 6.04 -2.16
C ALA A 36 -17.09 5.74 -0.71
N ARG A 37 -18.06 5.31 0.09
CA ARG A 37 -17.82 4.98 1.49
C ARG A 37 -16.89 3.78 1.63
N GLU A 38 -17.19 2.72 0.89
CA GLU A 38 -16.36 1.53 0.90
C GLU A 38 -14.95 1.83 0.40
N ALA A 39 -14.83 2.70 -0.60
CA ALA A 39 -13.52 3.10 -1.10
C ALA A 39 -12.72 3.84 -0.03
N ALA A 40 -13.37 4.71 0.74
CA ALA A 40 -12.69 5.42 1.83
C ALA A 40 -12.21 4.46 2.91
N ILE A 41 -13.03 3.45 3.25
CA ILE A 41 -12.63 2.41 4.20
C ILE A 41 -11.45 1.60 3.63
N ALA A 42 -11.51 1.26 2.36
CA ALA A 42 -10.45 0.50 1.70
C ALA A 42 -9.12 1.25 1.72
N ILE A 43 -9.14 2.58 1.55
CA ILE A 43 -7.93 3.39 1.63
C ILE A 43 -7.30 3.26 3.01
N THR A 44 -8.09 3.41 4.08
CA THR A 44 -7.58 3.28 5.43
C THR A 44 -7.02 1.89 5.69
N ASP A 45 -7.73 0.85 5.26
CA ASP A 45 -7.30 -0.52 5.46
C ASP A 45 -6.05 -0.83 4.63
N ALA A 46 -5.95 -0.29 3.44
CA ALA A 46 -4.76 -0.47 2.60
C ALA A 46 -3.53 0.15 3.26
N GLN A 47 -3.69 1.32 3.89
CA GLN A 47 -2.61 1.96 4.62
C GLN A 47 -2.14 1.08 5.78
N LYS A 48 -3.06 0.52 6.54
CA LYS A 48 -2.73 -0.37 7.65
C LYS A 48 -2.04 -1.64 7.14
N THR A 49 -2.58 -2.22 6.09
CA THR A 49 -2.00 -3.43 5.50
C THR A 49 -0.58 -3.16 4.99
N SER A 50 -0.38 -2.02 4.35
CA SER A 50 0.93 -1.62 3.86
C SER A 50 1.94 -1.52 5.00
N MET A 51 1.55 -0.89 6.11
CA MET A 51 2.42 -0.76 7.28
C MET A 51 2.81 -2.13 7.84
N MET A 52 1.84 -3.02 7.96
CA MET A 52 2.11 -4.37 8.48
C MET A 52 2.96 -5.17 7.50
N ALA A 53 2.72 -5.02 6.22
CA ALA A 53 3.50 -5.73 5.21
C ALA A 53 4.96 -5.26 5.20
N VAL A 54 5.18 -3.95 5.35
CA VAL A 54 6.54 -3.41 5.44
C VAL A 54 7.21 -3.92 6.72
N ALA A 55 6.49 -3.95 7.83
CA ALA A 55 7.02 -4.51 9.08
C ALA A 55 7.42 -5.96 8.90
N ALA A 56 6.60 -6.74 8.20
CA ALA A 56 6.93 -8.14 7.92
C ALA A 56 8.17 -8.27 7.05
N ALA A 57 8.27 -7.43 6.02
CA ALA A 57 9.41 -7.47 5.10
C ALA A 57 10.72 -7.08 5.77
N THR A 58 10.65 -6.29 6.84
CA THR A 58 11.84 -5.79 7.52
C THR A 58 12.07 -6.43 8.88
N ALA A 59 11.32 -7.49 9.20
CA ALA A 59 11.40 -8.11 10.53
C ALA A 59 12.78 -8.63 10.88
N ASP A 60 13.56 -9.02 9.88
CA ASP A 60 14.89 -9.61 10.07
C ASP A 60 16.03 -8.59 9.88
N LEU A 61 15.74 -7.36 9.68
CA LEU A 61 16.77 -6.34 9.46
C LEU A 61 17.38 -5.79 10.75
#